data_c8209177dc813d74f46e66607b14ab79
#
_entry.id   c8209177dc813d74f46e66607b14ab79
#
_cell.length_a   1.000
_cell.length_b   1.000
_cell.length_c   1.000
_cell.angle_alpha   90.00
_cell.angle_beta   90.00
_cell.angle_gamma   90.00
#
_symmetry.space_group_name_H-M   'P 1'
#
loop_
_entity.id
_entity.type
_entity.pdbx_description
1 polymer ?
#
loop_
_entity_poly.entity_id
_entity_poly.type
_entity_poly.pdbx_seq_one_letter_code
_entity_poly.pdbx_strand_id
1 'polypeptide(L)'
;GADKALADQYRPLLDNWVKYLVQYGEDPAEQLCTDDFAGHLAHNVNLAAKAIVGVACYARLTGDESCTAQAKTMAAHLLEKIGDKGNTPLTLDGQGWSMKYNLLWDKVLHLGLLPDSFYAAETASYLPRINTYGLPLDSRADYTKSDWICWTARMADDPAVRAALIAPVAKELHETTSRVPFSDWYDTKTARLVAFIGRSVQGGLFALML
;
A
#
# COMPACT_ATOMS: atom_id res chain seq x y z
N GLY A 1 -9.68 -1.44 23.36
CA GLY A 1 -8.75 -2.42 22.88
C GLY A 1 -9.47 -3.52 22.14
N ALA A 2 -8.89 -4.04 21.06
CA ALA A 2 -9.47 -5.17 20.37
C ALA A 2 -9.48 -6.39 21.31
N ASP A 3 -10.59 -7.14 21.26
CA ASP A 3 -10.69 -8.41 21.95
C ASP A 3 -9.66 -9.39 21.35
N LYS A 4 -8.74 -9.89 22.18
CA LYS A 4 -7.72 -10.85 21.76
C LYS A 4 -8.28 -12.26 21.57
N ALA A 5 -9.51 -12.56 22.01
CA ALA A 5 -10.08 -13.90 22.00
C ALA A 5 -10.05 -14.54 20.59
N LEU A 6 -10.35 -13.76 19.55
CA LEU A 6 -10.26 -14.26 18.17
C LEU A 6 -8.82 -14.62 17.76
N ALA A 7 -7.86 -13.76 18.12
CA ALA A 7 -6.45 -14.03 17.83
C ALA A 7 -5.94 -15.25 18.59
N ASP A 8 -6.33 -15.41 19.84
CA ASP A 8 -5.96 -16.56 20.66
C ASP A 8 -6.57 -17.85 20.11
N GLN A 9 -7.83 -17.80 19.67
CA GLN A 9 -8.51 -18.94 19.04
C GLN A 9 -7.78 -19.44 17.77
N TYR A 10 -7.26 -18.52 16.95
CA TYR A 10 -6.58 -18.83 15.69
C TYR A 10 -5.05 -18.75 15.80
N ARG A 11 -4.51 -18.72 17.01
CA ARG A 11 -3.07 -18.59 17.25
C ARG A 11 -2.21 -19.58 16.46
N PRO A 12 -2.51 -20.87 16.39
CA PRO A 12 -1.69 -21.82 15.61
C PRO A 12 -1.65 -21.51 14.12
N LEU A 13 -2.74 -20.96 13.56
CA LEU A 13 -2.81 -20.53 12.16
C LEU A 13 -1.95 -19.28 11.93
N LEU A 14 -2.05 -18.29 12.82
CA LEU A 14 -1.25 -17.07 12.75
C LEU A 14 0.25 -17.36 12.90
N ASP A 15 0.61 -18.29 13.77
CA ASP A 15 2.00 -18.75 13.96
C ASP A 15 2.57 -19.39 12.68
N ASN A 16 1.76 -20.13 11.94
CA ASN A 16 2.18 -20.68 10.64
C ASN A 16 2.33 -19.58 9.58
N TRP A 17 1.41 -18.63 9.53
CA TRP A 17 1.48 -17.53 8.59
C TRP A 17 2.70 -16.64 8.81
N VAL A 18 2.99 -16.26 10.08
CA VAL A 18 4.16 -15.44 10.37
C VAL A 18 5.47 -16.12 10.01
N LYS A 19 5.59 -17.44 10.23
CA LYS A 19 6.76 -18.22 9.80
C LYS A 19 6.96 -18.15 8.28
N TYR A 20 5.87 -18.28 7.53
CA TYR A 20 5.91 -18.12 6.07
C TYR A 20 6.35 -16.71 5.65
N LEU A 21 5.79 -15.67 6.27
CA LEU A 21 6.12 -14.29 5.96
C LEU A 21 7.59 -13.96 6.28
N VAL A 22 8.12 -14.46 7.39
CA VAL A 22 9.54 -14.29 7.75
C VAL A 22 10.46 -15.02 6.77
N GLN A 23 10.06 -16.19 6.30
CA GLN A 23 10.89 -17.00 5.40
C GLN A 23 10.89 -16.51 3.96
N TYR A 24 9.74 -16.03 3.45
CA TYR A 24 9.53 -15.75 2.03
C TYR A 24 9.10 -14.32 1.72
N GLY A 25 8.80 -13.52 2.74
CA GLY A 25 8.16 -12.22 2.55
C GLY A 25 9.07 -11.09 2.10
N GLU A 26 10.40 -11.19 2.33
CA GLU A 26 11.36 -10.15 1.95
C GLU A 26 11.58 -10.07 0.44
N ASP A 27 11.48 -11.20 -0.27
CA ASP A 27 11.64 -11.27 -1.71
C ASP A 27 10.60 -12.24 -2.29
N PRO A 28 9.37 -11.77 -2.55
CA PRO A 28 8.28 -12.62 -2.99
C PRO A 28 8.55 -13.24 -4.37
N ALA A 29 8.31 -14.55 -4.48
CA ALA A 29 8.35 -15.26 -5.75
C ALA A 29 7.23 -14.78 -6.69
N GLU A 30 7.15 -15.33 -7.89
CA GLU A 30 6.09 -15.03 -8.85
C GLU A 30 4.71 -15.45 -8.31
N GLN A 31 3.96 -14.46 -7.83
CA GLN A 31 2.65 -14.65 -7.22
C GLN A 31 1.79 -13.39 -7.32
N LEU A 32 0.52 -13.49 -6.94
CA LEU A 32 -0.38 -12.35 -6.84
C LEU A 32 -0.02 -11.45 -5.66
N CYS A 33 -0.12 -10.14 -5.87
CA CYS A 33 -0.06 -9.13 -4.81
C CYS A 33 -1.48 -8.67 -4.42
N THR A 34 -1.60 -7.60 -3.65
CA THR A 34 -2.88 -6.94 -3.34
C THR A 34 -3.58 -6.46 -4.62
N ASP A 35 -2.81 -6.08 -5.64
CA ASP A 35 -3.26 -5.76 -7.00
C ASP A 35 -3.37 -7.01 -7.89
N ASP A 36 -4.06 -8.03 -7.42
CA ASP A 36 -4.21 -9.34 -8.07
C ASP A 36 -4.74 -9.26 -9.51
N PHE A 37 -5.55 -8.25 -9.82
CA PHE A 37 -6.03 -7.96 -11.17
C PHE A 37 -4.92 -7.57 -12.17
N ALA A 38 -3.76 -7.16 -11.69
CA ALA A 38 -2.59 -6.84 -12.51
C ALA A 38 -1.72 -8.08 -12.83
N GLY A 39 -2.10 -9.27 -12.34
CA GLY A 39 -1.42 -10.53 -12.56
C GLY A 39 -0.28 -10.82 -11.58
N HIS A 40 0.41 -11.92 -11.83
CA HIS A 40 1.57 -12.34 -11.05
C HIS A 40 2.78 -11.43 -11.32
N LEU A 41 3.55 -11.16 -10.28
CA LEU A 41 4.78 -10.39 -10.36
C LEU A 41 5.76 -10.84 -9.28
N ALA A 42 6.90 -11.37 -9.69
CA ALA A 42 8.00 -11.67 -8.78
C ALA A 42 8.67 -10.38 -8.27
N HIS A 43 9.33 -10.46 -7.14
CA HIS A 43 10.11 -9.36 -6.55
C HIS A 43 9.28 -8.11 -6.24
N ASN A 44 7.96 -8.23 -6.06
CA ASN A 44 7.04 -7.12 -5.88
C ASN A 44 7.28 -6.39 -4.55
N VAL A 45 7.68 -5.12 -4.61
CA VAL A 45 7.99 -4.29 -3.44
C VAL A 45 6.77 -4.09 -2.53
N ASN A 46 5.56 -3.91 -3.11
CA ASN A 46 4.34 -3.77 -2.31
C ASN A 46 3.98 -5.06 -1.56
N LEU A 47 4.27 -6.23 -2.14
CA LEU A 47 4.04 -7.50 -1.46
C LEU A 47 5.06 -7.73 -0.34
N ALA A 48 6.32 -7.38 -0.57
CA ALA A 48 7.35 -7.39 0.47
C ALA A 48 6.96 -6.45 1.64
N ALA A 49 6.56 -5.22 1.34
CA ALA A 49 6.08 -4.26 2.33
C ALA A 49 4.89 -4.80 3.14
N LYS A 50 3.91 -5.45 2.47
CA LYS A 50 2.75 -6.07 3.10
C LYS A 50 3.15 -7.21 4.05
N ALA A 51 4.12 -8.03 3.66
CA ALA A 51 4.66 -9.10 4.50
C ALA A 51 5.31 -8.55 5.77
N ILE A 52 6.15 -7.51 5.65
CA ILE A 52 6.83 -6.85 6.77
C ILE A 52 5.81 -6.26 7.74
N VAL A 53 4.81 -5.54 7.24
CA VAL A 53 3.71 -5.01 8.05
C VAL A 53 2.95 -6.16 8.74
N GLY A 54 2.71 -7.27 8.03
CA GLY A 54 2.06 -8.45 8.60
C GLY A 54 2.82 -9.04 9.79
N VAL A 55 4.16 -9.17 9.69
CA VAL A 55 5.03 -9.64 10.80
C VAL A 55 4.97 -8.67 11.98
N ALA A 56 5.03 -7.36 11.75
CA ALA A 56 4.93 -6.35 12.79
C ALA A 56 3.55 -6.35 13.48
N CYS A 57 2.48 -6.51 12.72
CA CYS A 57 1.12 -6.64 13.27
C CYS A 57 0.97 -7.90 14.12
N TYR A 58 1.52 -9.02 13.68
CA TYR A 58 1.55 -10.26 14.47
C TYR A 58 2.29 -10.03 15.79
N ALA A 59 3.49 -9.43 15.75
CA ALA A 59 4.28 -9.14 16.93
C ALA A 59 3.50 -8.28 17.95
N ARG A 60 2.85 -7.21 17.47
CA ARG A 60 2.03 -6.33 18.31
C ARG A 60 0.81 -7.04 18.91
N LEU A 61 0.15 -7.90 18.14
CA LEU A 61 -1.02 -8.65 18.57
C LEU A 61 -0.68 -9.66 19.66
N THR A 62 0.48 -10.30 19.55
CA THR A 62 0.90 -11.42 20.39
C THR A 62 1.85 -11.01 21.52
N GLY A 63 2.49 -9.85 21.42
CA GLY A 63 3.57 -9.41 22.33
C GLY A 63 4.90 -10.09 22.05
N ASP A 64 5.11 -10.61 20.83
CA ASP A 64 6.34 -11.33 20.45
C ASP A 64 7.45 -10.37 20.06
N GLU A 65 8.37 -10.13 21.00
CA GLU A 65 9.53 -9.25 20.82
C GLU A 65 10.49 -9.73 19.71
N SER A 66 10.57 -11.05 19.48
CA SER A 66 11.43 -11.61 18.42
C SER A 66 10.88 -11.26 17.04
N CYS A 67 9.57 -11.33 16.86
CA CYS A 67 8.90 -10.90 15.64
C CYS A 67 8.96 -9.37 15.45
N THR A 68 8.97 -8.58 16.54
CA THR A 68 9.21 -7.13 16.47
C THR A 68 10.61 -6.85 15.91
N ALA A 69 11.64 -7.50 16.43
CA ALA A 69 13.01 -7.36 15.93
C ALA A 69 13.13 -7.82 14.47
N GLN A 70 12.50 -8.94 14.13
CA GLN A 70 12.49 -9.49 12.77
C GLN A 70 11.85 -8.51 11.78
N ALA A 71 10.67 -7.95 12.09
CA ALA A 71 10.00 -6.98 11.22
C ALA A 71 10.87 -5.74 10.95
N LYS A 72 11.57 -5.23 11.97
CA LYS A 72 12.51 -4.10 11.82
C LYS A 72 13.70 -4.47 10.93
N THR A 73 14.25 -5.66 11.08
CA THR A 73 15.33 -6.16 10.22
C THR A 73 14.86 -6.25 8.77
N MET A 74 13.71 -6.86 8.52
CA MET A 74 13.12 -6.95 7.17
C MET A 74 12.86 -5.55 6.57
N ALA A 75 12.38 -4.60 7.37
CA ALA A 75 12.15 -3.22 6.93
C ALA A 75 13.47 -2.51 6.57
N ALA A 76 14.54 -2.73 7.34
CA ALA A 76 15.87 -2.19 7.04
C ALA A 76 16.42 -2.77 5.72
N HIS A 77 16.30 -4.07 5.51
CA HIS A 77 16.70 -4.72 4.25
C HIS A 77 15.88 -4.21 3.06
N LEU A 78 14.57 -4.02 3.24
CA LEU A 78 13.73 -3.41 2.20
C LEU A 78 14.25 -2.02 1.85
N LEU A 79 14.48 -1.16 2.84
CA LEU A 79 14.94 0.21 2.66
C LEU A 79 16.30 0.27 1.96
N GLU A 80 17.21 -0.64 2.30
CA GLU A 80 18.52 -0.78 1.65
C GLU A 80 18.37 -1.09 0.15
N LYS A 81 17.42 -1.98 -0.22
CA LYS A 81 17.17 -2.37 -1.62
C LYS A 81 16.49 -1.27 -2.44
N ILE A 82 15.50 -0.59 -1.88
CA ILE A 82 14.68 0.37 -2.64
C ILE A 82 15.11 1.83 -2.49
N GLY A 83 15.95 2.15 -1.50
CA GLY A 83 16.40 3.51 -1.17
C GLY A 83 15.38 4.33 -0.39
N ASP A 84 15.79 5.52 0.03
CA ASP A 84 15.04 6.42 0.93
C ASP A 84 14.75 7.80 0.33
N LYS A 85 15.07 8.00 -0.96
CA LYS A 85 14.93 9.30 -1.64
C LYS A 85 13.64 9.48 -2.42
N GLY A 86 12.68 8.58 -2.24
CA GLY A 86 11.46 8.53 -3.02
C GLY A 86 11.65 7.89 -4.41
N ASN A 87 10.53 7.77 -5.14
CA ASN A 87 10.53 7.13 -6.45
C ASN A 87 10.98 5.65 -6.39
N THR A 88 10.53 4.96 -5.36
CA THR A 88 10.93 3.57 -5.16
C THR A 88 10.36 2.65 -6.23
N PRO A 89 11.11 1.59 -6.61
CA PRO A 89 10.74 0.74 -7.75
C PRO A 89 9.47 -0.09 -7.51
N LEU A 90 8.93 -0.63 -8.58
CA LEU A 90 7.84 -1.62 -8.55
C LEU A 90 8.37 -2.97 -8.04
N THR A 91 9.58 -3.35 -8.46
CA THR A 91 10.20 -4.62 -8.10
C THR A 91 11.56 -4.43 -7.42
N LEU A 92 11.97 -5.37 -6.58
CA LEU A 92 13.22 -5.32 -5.80
C LEU A 92 14.49 -5.33 -6.67
N ASP A 93 14.38 -5.75 -7.93
CA ASP A 93 15.45 -5.67 -8.93
C ASP A 93 15.49 -4.31 -9.65
N GLY A 94 14.72 -3.33 -9.19
CA GLY A 94 14.82 -1.93 -9.61
C GLY A 94 13.95 -1.54 -10.81
N GLN A 95 12.99 -2.38 -11.22
CA GLN A 95 12.16 -2.08 -12.37
C GLN A 95 10.95 -1.20 -12.02
N GLY A 96 10.63 -0.27 -12.93
CA GLY A 96 9.44 0.56 -12.84
C GLY A 96 9.36 1.41 -11.57
N TRP A 97 8.14 1.78 -11.20
CA TRP A 97 7.78 2.42 -9.93
C TRP A 97 6.36 1.99 -9.54
N SER A 98 6.01 2.08 -8.28
CA SER A 98 4.64 1.84 -7.83
C SER A 98 4.28 2.68 -6.61
N MET A 99 3.00 2.97 -6.49
CA MET A 99 2.39 3.54 -5.28
C MET A 99 2.54 2.54 -4.11
N LYS A 100 3.09 2.97 -2.97
CA LYS A 100 3.39 2.07 -1.81
C LYS A 100 2.25 1.98 -0.80
N TYR A 101 1.03 1.83 -1.28
CA TYR A 101 -0.21 1.87 -0.50
C TYR A 101 -0.25 0.87 0.69
N ASN A 102 0.41 -0.27 0.60
CA ASN A 102 0.46 -1.24 1.71
C ASN A 102 1.23 -0.73 2.95
N LEU A 103 2.05 0.31 2.82
CA LEU A 103 2.76 0.93 3.94
C LEU A 103 1.87 1.86 4.79
N LEU A 104 0.63 2.13 4.39
CA LEU A 104 -0.31 2.90 5.20
C LEU A 104 -0.37 2.39 6.65
N TRP A 105 -0.39 1.08 6.82
CA TRP A 105 -0.58 0.45 8.14
C TRP A 105 0.60 0.66 9.08
N ASP A 106 1.82 0.89 8.59
CA ASP A 106 2.94 1.32 9.41
C ASP A 106 2.63 2.68 10.07
N LYS A 107 2.17 3.66 9.29
CA LYS A 107 1.81 5.00 9.79
C LYS A 107 0.60 4.96 10.72
N VAL A 108 -0.50 4.33 10.32
CA VAL A 108 -1.77 4.32 11.07
C VAL A 108 -1.64 3.54 12.38
N LEU A 109 -0.91 2.45 12.37
CA LEU A 109 -0.70 1.61 13.55
C LEU A 109 0.53 2.02 14.36
N HIS A 110 1.30 3.02 13.93
CA HIS A 110 2.52 3.47 14.58
C HIS A 110 3.49 2.30 14.87
N LEU A 111 3.79 1.50 13.82
CA LEU A 111 4.67 0.34 13.96
C LEU A 111 6.15 0.76 13.97
N GLY A 112 6.49 1.89 13.35
CA GLY A 112 7.84 2.44 13.31
C GLY A 112 8.81 1.59 12.51
N LEU A 113 8.36 1.08 11.35
CA LEU A 113 9.15 0.25 10.45
C LEU A 113 10.08 1.07 9.56
N LEU A 114 9.56 2.16 9.00
CA LEU A 114 10.29 3.07 8.12
C LEU A 114 10.31 4.49 8.71
N PRO A 115 11.37 5.29 8.43
CA PRO A 115 11.47 6.64 8.95
C PRO A 115 10.49 7.60 8.26
N ASP A 116 10.07 8.67 8.95
CA ASP A 116 9.17 9.69 8.40
C ASP A 116 9.75 10.38 7.15
N SER A 117 11.07 10.51 7.08
CA SER A 117 11.77 11.04 5.89
C SER A 117 11.53 10.20 4.64
N PHE A 118 11.42 8.88 4.79
CA PHE A 118 11.06 7.98 3.67
C PHE A 118 9.65 8.31 3.15
N TYR A 119 8.67 8.41 4.04
CA TYR A 119 7.29 8.72 3.64
C TYR A 119 7.17 10.09 2.99
N ALA A 120 7.89 11.09 3.50
CA ALA A 120 7.92 12.42 2.91
C ALA A 120 8.51 12.40 1.49
N ALA A 121 9.65 11.76 1.29
CA ALA A 121 10.31 11.67 0.00
C ALA A 121 9.47 10.84 -1.00
N GLU A 122 8.94 9.70 -0.55
CA GLU A 122 8.17 8.79 -1.41
C GLU A 122 6.87 9.44 -1.89
N THR A 123 6.08 10.03 -0.99
CA THR A 123 4.81 10.66 -1.36
C THR A 123 5.00 11.90 -2.23
N ALA A 124 6.04 12.71 -1.99
CA ALA A 124 6.38 13.83 -2.85
C ALA A 124 6.81 13.39 -4.26
N SER A 125 7.47 12.24 -4.39
CA SER A 125 7.92 11.70 -5.68
C SER A 125 6.80 11.32 -6.63
N TYR A 126 5.58 11.17 -6.13
CA TYR A 126 4.41 10.84 -6.93
C TYR A 126 3.82 12.05 -7.67
N LEU A 127 4.04 13.28 -7.19
CA LEU A 127 3.40 14.47 -7.74
C LEU A 127 3.63 14.65 -9.25
N PRO A 128 4.85 14.47 -9.81
CA PRO A 128 5.07 14.60 -11.24
C PRO A 128 4.40 13.52 -12.10
N ARG A 129 3.86 12.47 -11.47
CA ARG A 129 3.23 11.32 -12.15
C ARG A 129 1.70 11.40 -12.17
N ILE A 130 1.13 12.38 -11.49
CA ILE A 130 -0.32 12.54 -11.40
C ILE A 130 -0.86 12.93 -12.78
N ASN A 131 -1.78 12.10 -13.30
CA ASN A 131 -2.56 12.40 -14.48
C ASN A 131 -3.79 13.27 -14.14
N THR A 132 -4.60 13.61 -15.14
CA THR A 132 -5.78 14.49 -14.99
C THR A 132 -6.72 14.06 -13.86
N TYR A 133 -6.88 12.75 -13.65
CA TYR A 133 -7.85 12.16 -12.72
C TYR A 133 -7.23 11.30 -11.61
N GLY A 134 -5.92 11.29 -11.47
CA GLY A 134 -5.27 10.62 -10.35
C GLY A 134 -3.86 10.13 -10.64
N LEU A 135 -3.23 9.64 -9.59
CA LEU A 135 -1.96 8.95 -9.67
C LEU A 135 -2.18 7.53 -10.22
N PRO A 136 -1.50 7.10 -11.30
CA PRO A 136 -1.51 5.70 -11.70
C PRO A 136 -1.05 4.78 -10.56
N LEU A 137 -1.51 3.53 -10.57
CA LEU A 137 -1.12 2.54 -9.57
C LEU A 137 0.39 2.29 -9.58
N ASP A 138 0.92 2.16 -10.77
CA ASP A 138 2.34 1.91 -11.03
C ASP A 138 2.69 2.21 -12.50
N SER A 139 3.93 1.86 -12.88
CA SER A 139 4.46 2.10 -14.23
C SER A 139 3.91 1.19 -15.33
N ARG A 140 3.10 0.19 -15.00
CA ARG A 140 2.58 -0.78 -15.98
C ARG A 140 1.40 -0.27 -16.81
N ALA A 141 0.54 0.60 -16.19
CA ALA A 141 -0.65 1.11 -16.87
C ALA A 141 -1.14 2.43 -16.28
N ASP A 142 -2.01 3.14 -17.00
CA ASP A 142 -2.57 4.42 -16.58
C ASP A 142 -3.81 4.30 -15.67
N TYR A 143 -4.17 3.12 -15.24
CA TYR A 143 -5.28 2.95 -14.29
C TYR A 143 -4.83 3.11 -12.83
N THR A 144 -5.79 3.34 -11.96
CA THR A 144 -5.58 3.45 -10.52
C THR A 144 -6.74 2.88 -9.71
N LYS A 145 -6.56 2.93 -8.39
CA LYS A 145 -7.58 2.58 -7.39
C LYS A 145 -7.80 3.79 -6.48
N SER A 146 -9.02 4.30 -6.41
CA SER A 146 -9.37 5.46 -5.59
C SER A 146 -9.05 5.27 -4.11
N ASP A 147 -9.37 4.10 -3.56
CA ASP A 147 -9.08 3.71 -2.19
C ASP A 147 -7.58 3.74 -1.89
N TRP A 148 -6.74 3.22 -2.78
CA TRP A 148 -5.29 3.20 -2.56
C TRP A 148 -4.62 4.55 -2.78
N ILE A 149 -5.17 5.43 -3.62
CA ILE A 149 -4.74 6.85 -3.65
C ILE A 149 -4.99 7.49 -2.28
N CYS A 150 -6.16 7.28 -1.68
CA CYS A 150 -6.47 7.82 -0.36
C CYS A 150 -5.58 7.23 0.75
N TRP A 151 -5.24 5.94 0.67
CA TRP A 151 -4.26 5.33 1.56
C TRP A 151 -2.89 5.97 1.42
N THR A 152 -2.44 6.19 0.19
CA THR A 152 -1.16 6.83 -0.11
C THR A 152 -1.14 8.29 0.35
N ALA A 153 -2.23 9.03 0.10
CA ALA A 153 -2.38 10.41 0.55
C ALA A 153 -2.34 10.52 2.09
N ARG A 154 -2.89 9.53 2.81
CA ARG A 154 -2.84 9.49 4.28
C ARG A 154 -1.42 9.31 4.82
N MET A 155 -0.51 8.70 4.07
CA MET A 155 0.90 8.58 4.45
C MET A 155 1.66 9.91 4.35
N ALA A 156 1.20 10.87 3.55
CA ALA A 156 1.82 12.17 3.40
C ALA A 156 1.55 13.05 4.63
N ASP A 157 2.61 13.48 5.32
CA ASP A 157 2.49 14.42 6.44
C ASP A 157 2.29 15.86 5.93
N ASP A 158 2.85 16.20 4.74
CA ASP A 158 2.63 17.50 4.11
C ASP A 158 1.19 17.62 3.57
N PRO A 159 0.40 18.59 4.10
CA PRO A 159 -0.97 18.80 3.64
C PRO A 159 -1.09 19.16 2.15
N ALA A 160 -0.08 19.82 1.57
CA ALA A 160 -0.08 20.19 0.15
C ALA A 160 0.09 18.94 -0.72
N VAL A 161 1.00 18.03 -0.36
CA VAL A 161 1.17 16.74 -1.05
C VAL A 161 -0.10 15.90 -0.93
N ARG A 162 -0.68 15.84 0.26
CA ARG A 162 -1.95 15.13 0.49
C ARG A 162 -3.09 15.67 -0.37
N ALA A 163 -3.27 17.00 -0.40
CA ALA A 163 -4.29 17.65 -1.22
C ALA A 163 -4.08 17.38 -2.72
N ALA A 164 -2.83 17.45 -3.20
CA ALA A 164 -2.50 17.20 -4.60
C ALA A 164 -2.82 15.76 -5.03
N LEU A 165 -2.67 14.76 -4.14
CA LEU A 165 -3.05 13.38 -4.41
C LEU A 165 -4.56 13.18 -4.45
N ILE A 166 -5.32 13.88 -3.60
CA ILE A 166 -6.78 13.69 -3.46
C ILE A 166 -7.58 14.47 -4.50
N ALA A 167 -7.15 15.69 -4.85
CA ALA A 167 -7.90 16.58 -5.75
C ALA A 167 -8.26 15.93 -7.10
N PRO A 168 -7.39 15.17 -7.78
CA PRO A 168 -7.74 14.47 -9.01
C PRO A 168 -8.80 13.38 -8.82
N VAL A 169 -8.86 12.71 -7.66
CA VAL A 169 -9.91 11.73 -7.34
C VAL A 169 -11.27 12.44 -7.22
N ALA A 170 -11.31 13.59 -6.53
CA ALA A 170 -12.51 14.40 -6.46
C ALA A 170 -12.96 14.89 -7.85
N LYS A 171 -12.00 15.27 -8.70
CA LYS A 171 -12.26 15.65 -10.10
C LYS A 171 -12.85 14.47 -10.89
N GLU A 172 -12.30 13.27 -10.75
CA GLU A 172 -12.85 12.04 -11.36
C GLU A 172 -14.31 11.86 -10.98
N LEU A 173 -14.65 11.93 -9.70
CA LEU A 173 -16.02 11.78 -9.19
C LEU A 173 -17.00 12.78 -9.80
N HIS A 174 -16.55 13.99 -10.14
CA HIS A 174 -17.39 15.03 -10.76
C HIS A 174 -17.54 14.85 -12.25
N GLU A 175 -16.50 14.41 -12.96
CA GLU A 175 -16.43 14.48 -14.42
C GLU A 175 -16.60 13.14 -15.12
N THR A 176 -16.44 12.01 -14.40
CA THR A 176 -16.57 10.68 -15.02
C THR A 176 -17.95 10.45 -15.62
N THR A 177 -17.98 9.79 -16.77
CA THR A 177 -19.22 9.28 -17.38
C THR A 177 -19.66 7.93 -16.80
N SER A 178 -18.81 7.28 -16.00
CA SER A 178 -19.00 5.95 -15.41
C SER A 178 -19.36 6.02 -13.93
N ARG A 179 -20.30 6.92 -13.57
CA ARG A 179 -20.50 7.34 -12.17
C ARG A 179 -21.43 6.46 -11.35
N VAL A 180 -22.25 5.60 -11.96
CA VAL A 180 -23.25 4.84 -11.20
C VAL A 180 -23.29 3.38 -11.65
N PRO A 181 -22.99 2.44 -10.76
CA PRO A 181 -22.40 2.63 -9.44
C PRO A 181 -20.91 3.04 -9.54
N PHE A 182 -20.44 3.80 -8.55
CA PHE A 182 -19.06 4.29 -8.50
C PHE A 182 -18.04 3.14 -8.56
N SER A 183 -17.03 3.27 -9.44
CA SER A 183 -15.93 2.32 -9.58
C SER A 183 -14.73 2.74 -8.75
N ASP A 184 -14.14 1.79 -8.04
CA ASP A 184 -12.85 1.97 -7.38
C ASP A 184 -11.67 1.89 -8.36
N TRP A 185 -11.85 1.30 -9.55
CA TRP A 185 -10.81 1.06 -10.55
C TRP A 185 -11.13 1.80 -11.86
N TYR A 186 -10.33 2.82 -12.17
CA TYR A 186 -10.56 3.69 -13.32
C TYR A 186 -9.25 4.13 -13.98
N ASP A 187 -9.36 4.60 -15.22
CA ASP A 187 -8.26 5.17 -16.00
C ASP A 187 -8.01 6.63 -15.62
N THR A 188 -6.78 6.96 -15.24
CA THR A 188 -6.40 8.27 -14.71
C THR A 188 -6.32 9.39 -15.75
N LYS A 189 -6.38 9.07 -17.06
CA LYS A 189 -6.40 10.05 -18.14
C LYS A 189 -7.80 10.36 -18.63
N THR A 190 -8.69 9.38 -18.58
CA THR A 190 -10.03 9.47 -19.18
C THR A 190 -11.18 9.48 -18.18
N ALA A 191 -10.92 9.19 -16.91
CA ALA A 191 -11.92 9.00 -15.85
C ALA A 191 -12.92 7.86 -16.12
N ARG A 192 -12.64 6.97 -17.06
CA ARG A 192 -13.53 5.83 -17.35
C ARG A 192 -13.24 4.66 -16.42
N LEU A 193 -14.30 3.98 -15.95
CA LEU A 193 -14.13 2.73 -15.23
C LEU A 193 -13.36 1.72 -16.09
N VAL A 194 -12.51 0.92 -15.46
CA VAL A 194 -11.84 -0.22 -16.08
C VAL A 194 -12.64 -1.49 -15.81
N ALA A 195 -12.89 -1.76 -14.53
CA ALA A 195 -13.76 -2.84 -14.05
C ALA A 195 -14.15 -2.54 -12.59
N PHE A 196 -14.78 -3.49 -11.90
CA PHE A 196 -15.15 -3.42 -10.49
C PHE A 196 -16.06 -2.25 -10.14
N ILE A 197 -17.32 -2.53 -9.97
CA ILE A 197 -18.32 -1.55 -9.57
C ILE A 197 -19.04 -2.02 -8.30
N GLY A 198 -19.40 -1.08 -7.43
CA GLY A 198 -20.18 -1.35 -6.22
C GLY A 198 -19.46 -2.20 -5.17
N ARG A 199 -18.13 -2.06 -5.05
CA ARG A 199 -17.32 -2.85 -4.10
C ARG A 199 -17.15 -2.17 -2.75
N SER A 200 -17.11 -2.96 -1.67
CA SER A 200 -16.90 -2.49 -0.30
C SER A 200 -15.51 -1.86 -0.07
N VAL A 201 -14.54 -2.08 -0.97
CA VAL A 201 -13.20 -1.45 -0.91
C VAL A 201 -13.26 0.07 -0.92
N GLN A 202 -14.37 0.67 -1.39
CA GLN A 202 -14.63 2.11 -1.29
C GLN A 202 -14.59 2.64 0.16
N GLY A 203 -14.74 1.77 1.15
CA GLY A 203 -14.46 2.12 2.54
C GLY A 203 -13.03 2.62 2.77
N GLY A 204 -12.08 2.27 1.89
CA GLY A 204 -10.71 2.76 1.91
C GLY A 204 -10.56 4.27 1.72
N LEU A 205 -11.55 4.96 1.12
CA LEU A 205 -11.59 6.42 1.03
C LEU A 205 -11.56 7.08 2.41
N PHE A 206 -12.13 6.44 3.42
CA PHE A 206 -12.16 6.92 4.80
C PHE A 206 -10.81 6.79 5.55
N ALA A 207 -9.78 6.21 4.93
CA ALA A 207 -8.43 6.18 5.51
C ALA A 207 -7.90 7.58 5.84
N LEU A 208 -8.39 8.61 5.15
CA LEU A 208 -8.05 10.01 5.41
C LEU A 208 -8.54 10.52 6.77
N MET A 209 -9.47 9.81 7.42
CA MET A 209 -10.03 10.15 8.72
C MET A 209 -9.29 9.46 9.90
N LEU A 210 -8.36 8.55 9.61
CA LEU A 210 -7.53 7.83 10.60
C LEU A 210 -6.26 8.67 11.01
#